data_8e645bd77a69ec892a1f934fea1a75b0
#
_entry.id   8e645bd77a69ec892a1f934fea1a75b0
#
_cell.length_a   1.000
_cell.length_b   1.000
_cell.length_c   1.000
_cell.angle_alpha   90.00
_cell.angle_beta   90.00
_cell.angle_gamma   90.00
#
_symmetry.space_group_name_H-M   'P 1'
#
loop_
_entity.id
_entity.type
_entity.pdbx_description
1 polymer ?
#
loop_
_entity_poly.entity_id
_entity_poly.type
_entity_poly.pdbx_seq_one_letter_code
_entity_poly.pdbx_strand_id
1 'polypeptide(L)'
;MTIFKAQAVTPRFKPLLDLPMHRMPFTFGIALAIFLMLLAISSPVEAAIENDPLERMNRTTHSFNRTVDKFLLKPLAVTYKQLTPDIVKTGVNNFFNNLDDVRVTFNDLLQFKLEQAAADFTRLAINSTLGIGGIIDVAEPAFNLDKNHQDFGKTLAHYGVGSGPYIVLPLLGPSTVRDAFGLGFDSLVDPIPAVDHVESRNSLLAGKTVDFRARILHFDDLIIGDDYLFIRGIYLQHREYQINGGYVEVAFEEF
;
A
#
# COMPACT_ATOMS: atom_id res chain seq x y z
N MET A 1 -19.90 -52.35 -41.42
CA MET A 1 -18.92 -51.30 -41.89
C MET A 1 -19.53 -49.95 -41.57
N THR A 2 -19.33 -49.49 -40.34
CA THR A 2 -19.98 -48.30 -39.78
C THR A 2 -19.00 -47.15 -39.81
N ILE A 3 -19.25 -46.14 -40.60
CA ILE A 3 -18.41 -44.97 -40.81
C ILE A 3 -18.67 -43.96 -39.68
N PHE A 4 -17.72 -43.76 -38.79
CA PHE A 4 -17.74 -42.67 -37.80
C PHE A 4 -17.42 -41.34 -38.50
N LYS A 5 -18.41 -40.43 -38.56
CA LYS A 5 -18.18 -39.03 -38.92
C LYS A 5 -17.63 -38.28 -37.73
N ALA A 6 -16.34 -37.86 -37.81
CA ALA A 6 -15.76 -36.94 -36.88
C ALA A 6 -16.34 -35.53 -37.11
N GLN A 7 -17.07 -34.98 -36.12
CA GLN A 7 -17.42 -33.57 -36.08
C GLN A 7 -16.22 -32.74 -35.61
N ALA A 8 -15.73 -31.87 -36.51
CA ALA A 8 -14.71 -30.88 -36.15
C ALA A 8 -15.34 -29.80 -35.25
N VAL A 9 -14.92 -29.75 -33.99
CA VAL A 9 -15.24 -28.67 -33.07
C VAL A 9 -14.27 -27.52 -33.34
N THR A 10 -14.74 -26.50 -34.06
CA THR A 10 -13.98 -25.24 -34.21
C THR A 10 -14.18 -24.39 -32.94
N PRO A 11 -13.10 -23.98 -32.25
CA PRO A 11 -13.23 -23.05 -31.14
C PRO A 11 -13.66 -21.69 -31.67
N ARG A 12 -14.86 -21.23 -31.29
CA ARG A 12 -15.30 -19.85 -31.51
C ARG A 12 -14.54 -18.94 -30.57
N PHE A 13 -13.48 -18.32 -31.05
CA PHE A 13 -12.91 -17.14 -30.40
C PHE A 13 -13.96 -16.01 -30.45
N LYS A 14 -14.52 -15.64 -29.28
CA LYS A 14 -15.27 -14.38 -29.16
C LYS A 14 -14.25 -13.24 -29.26
N PRO A 15 -14.46 -12.25 -30.13
CA PRO A 15 -13.58 -11.08 -30.15
C PRO A 15 -13.74 -10.32 -28.82
N LEU A 16 -12.61 -9.89 -28.26
CA LEU A 16 -12.50 -9.12 -27.00
C LEU A 16 -13.19 -7.74 -27.04
N LEU A 17 -13.82 -7.38 -28.15
CA LEU A 17 -14.41 -6.06 -28.42
C LEU A 17 -15.90 -5.94 -28.07
N ASP A 18 -16.56 -6.98 -27.59
CA ASP A 18 -17.96 -6.92 -27.14
C ASP A 18 -18.06 -6.66 -25.60
N LEU A 19 -17.23 -5.80 -25.06
CA LEU A 19 -17.49 -5.21 -23.75
C LEU A 19 -18.59 -4.15 -23.93
N PRO A 20 -19.76 -4.30 -23.28
CA PRO A 20 -20.83 -3.32 -23.40
C PRO A 20 -20.37 -2.01 -22.78
N MET A 21 -19.99 -1.04 -23.63
CA MET A 21 -19.62 0.34 -23.23
C MET A 21 -20.77 1.10 -22.54
N HIS A 22 -21.88 0.47 -22.25
CA HIS A 22 -23.10 1.14 -21.77
C HIS A 22 -23.36 1.04 -20.26
N ARG A 23 -22.40 0.57 -19.48
CA ARG A 23 -22.47 0.64 -18.00
C ARG A 23 -21.10 0.98 -17.43
N MET A 24 -20.59 2.18 -17.71
CA MET A 24 -19.68 2.78 -16.75
C MET A 24 -20.52 2.96 -15.47
N PRO A 25 -20.19 2.27 -14.37
CA PRO A 25 -21.00 2.37 -13.18
C PRO A 25 -20.97 3.83 -12.73
N PHE A 26 -22.12 4.34 -12.29
CA PHE A 26 -22.30 5.67 -11.68
C PHE A 26 -21.18 6.00 -10.66
N THR A 27 -20.60 4.97 -10.05
CA THR A 27 -19.43 5.00 -9.18
C THR A 27 -18.16 5.54 -9.86
N PHE A 28 -17.92 5.29 -11.16
CA PHE A 28 -16.75 5.80 -11.87
C PHE A 28 -16.85 7.32 -12.12
N GLY A 29 -18.04 7.81 -12.43
CA GLY A 29 -18.29 9.24 -12.57
C GLY A 29 -18.14 9.99 -11.26
N ILE A 30 -18.60 9.40 -10.15
CA ILE A 30 -18.41 9.96 -8.80
C ILE A 30 -16.92 9.93 -8.41
N ALA A 31 -16.20 8.83 -8.65
CA ALA A 31 -14.77 8.73 -8.38
C ALA A 31 -13.97 9.76 -9.18
N LEU A 32 -14.29 9.96 -10.46
CA LEU A 32 -13.65 10.98 -11.30
C LEU A 32 -13.98 12.41 -10.83
N ALA A 33 -15.23 12.67 -10.45
CA ALA A 33 -15.64 13.97 -9.93
C ALA A 33 -14.97 14.28 -8.58
N ILE A 34 -14.87 13.30 -7.69
CA ILE A 34 -14.12 13.42 -6.44
C ILE A 34 -12.63 13.64 -6.71
N PHE A 35 -12.05 12.92 -7.69
CA PHE A 35 -10.66 13.11 -8.11
C PHE A 35 -10.40 14.52 -8.64
N LEU A 36 -11.26 15.04 -9.52
CA LEU A 36 -11.15 16.41 -10.04
C LEU A 36 -11.37 17.45 -8.95
N MET A 37 -12.24 17.20 -7.98
CA MET A 37 -12.43 18.06 -6.81
C MET A 37 -11.19 18.04 -5.89
N LEU A 38 -10.53 16.88 -5.73
CA LEU A 38 -9.28 16.74 -4.97
C LEU A 38 -8.11 17.46 -5.64
N LEU A 39 -8.04 17.49 -6.98
CA LEU A 39 -7.07 18.28 -7.74
C LEU A 39 -7.22 19.79 -7.48
N ALA A 40 -8.43 20.27 -7.24
CA ALA A 40 -8.70 21.69 -6.95
C ALA A 40 -8.31 22.13 -5.52
N ILE A 41 -8.07 21.16 -4.59
CA ILE A 41 -7.73 21.43 -3.19
C ILE A 41 -6.22 21.19 -2.92
N SER A 42 -5.39 21.17 -3.96
CA SER A 42 -3.94 20.93 -3.82
C SER A 42 -3.26 22.05 -3.05
N SER A 43 -3.14 21.90 -1.73
CA SER A 43 -2.30 22.76 -0.90
C SER A 43 -0.86 22.22 -0.91
N PRO A 44 0.18 23.07 -0.93
CA PRO A 44 1.56 22.62 -0.78
C PRO A 44 1.76 21.92 0.57
N VAL A 45 2.69 20.98 0.64
CA VAL A 45 2.98 20.16 1.83
C VAL A 45 3.31 21.01 3.05
N GLU A 46 4.02 22.11 2.87
CA GLU A 46 4.36 23.06 3.95
C GLU A 46 3.12 23.57 4.70
N ALA A 47 2.06 23.92 3.99
CA ALA A 47 0.80 24.34 4.62
C ALA A 47 0.10 23.22 5.41
N ALA A 48 0.37 21.96 5.07
CA ALA A 48 -0.18 20.80 5.79
C ALA A 48 0.59 20.49 7.09
N ILE A 49 1.85 20.93 7.19
CA ILE A 49 2.66 20.77 8.42
C ILE A 49 2.23 21.80 9.47
N GLU A 50 1.99 23.04 9.07
CA GLU A 50 1.64 24.13 10.00
C GLU A 50 0.16 24.12 10.41
N ASN A 51 -0.75 23.81 9.47
CA ASN A 51 -2.20 23.87 9.70
C ASN A 51 -2.85 22.49 9.51
N ASP A 52 -3.49 21.97 10.56
CA ASP A 52 -4.37 20.80 10.47
C ASP A 52 -5.84 21.24 10.54
N PRO A 53 -6.50 21.48 9.41
CA PRO A 53 -7.88 21.92 9.39
C PRO A 53 -8.86 20.88 9.95
N LEU A 54 -8.43 19.61 10.03
CA LEU A 54 -9.24 18.49 10.51
C LEU A 54 -8.77 17.95 11.87
N GLU A 55 -7.94 18.70 12.61
CA GLU A 55 -7.29 18.24 13.84
C GLU A 55 -8.28 17.60 14.83
N ARG A 56 -9.44 18.22 15.07
CA ARG A 56 -10.44 17.71 16.02
C ARG A 56 -10.95 16.32 15.61
N MET A 57 -11.23 16.13 14.33
CA MET A 57 -11.67 14.84 13.78
C MET A 57 -10.52 13.82 13.84
N ASN A 58 -9.34 14.24 13.42
CA ASN A 58 -8.14 13.42 13.38
C ASN A 58 -7.75 12.91 14.77
N ARG A 59 -7.78 13.77 15.79
CA ARG A 59 -7.51 13.39 17.20
C ARG A 59 -8.53 12.38 17.73
N THR A 60 -9.80 12.52 17.34
CA THR A 60 -10.84 11.55 17.73
C THR A 60 -10.58 10.17 17.12
N THR A 61 -10.30 10.13 15.83
CA THR A 61 -9.98 8.88 15.12
C THR A 61 -8.65 8.29 15.60
N HIS A 62 -7.65 9.13 15.86
CA HIS A 62 -6.38 8.72 16.44
C HIS A 62 -6.57 8.05 17.81
N SER A 63 -7.35 8.67 18.70
CA SER A 63 -7.67 8.11 20.02
C SER A 63 -8.40 6.76 19.91
N PHE A 64 -9.32 6.63 18.97
CA PHE A 64 -9.96 5.35 18.65
C PHE A 64 -8.94 4.31 18.21
N ASN A 65 -8.07 4.64 17.25
CA ASN A 65 -7.03 3.74 16.75
C ASN A 65 -6.06 3.32 17.87
N ARG A 66 -5.65 4.25 18.72
CA ARG A 66 -4.80 3.96 19.89
C ARG A 66 -5.49 3.03 20.89
N THR A 67 -6.79 3.18 21.07
CA THR A 67 -7.56 2.28 21.94
C THR A 67 -7.59 0.85 21.37
N VAL A 68 -7.87 0.72 20.06
CA VAL A 68 -7.84 -0.58 19.39
C VAL A 68 -6.44 -1.19 19.43
N ASP A 69 -5.41 -0.39 19.16
CA ASP A 69 -4.02 -0.87 19.25
C ASP A 69 -3.69 -1.38 20.66
N LYS A 70 -3.96 -0.59 21.68
CA LYS A 70 -3.63 -0.91 23.07
C LYS A 70 -4.28 -2.21 23.56
N PHE A 71 -5.55 -2.42 23.20
CA PHE A 71 -6.32 -3.55 23.73
C PHE A 71 -6.35 -4.77 22.81
N LEU A 72 -6.01 -4.62 21.54
CA LEU A 72 -6.07 -5.71 20.56
C LEU A 72 -4.74 -5.92 19.82
N LEU A 73 -4.28 -4.93 19.02
CA LEU A 73 -3.14 -5.16 18.13
C LEU A 73 -1.82 -5.30 18.87
N LYS A 74 -1.54 -4.43 19.84
CA LYS A 74 -0.29 -4.46 20.62
C LYS A 74 -0.13 -5.77 21.40
N PRO A 75 -1.12 -6.28 22.17
CA PRO A 75 -1.02 -7.58 22.81
C PRO A 75 -0.76 -8.74 21.83
N LEU A 76 -1.46 -8.76 20.69
CA LEU A 76 -1.25 -9.78 19.66
C LEU A 76 0.16 -9.68 19.06
N ALA A 77 0.63 -8.48 18.74
CA ALA A 77 1.94 -8.23 18.19
C ALA A 77 3.09 -8.61 19.16
N VAL A 78 2.93 -8.31 20.45
CA VAL A 78 3.89 -8.73 21.49
C VAL A 78 3.93 -10.25 21.61
N THR A 79 2.78 -10.90 21.66
CA THR A 79 2.69 -12.37 21.72
C THR A 79 3.32 -13.01 20.48
N TYR A 80 3.00 -12.50 19.28
CA TYR A 80 3.61 -12.95 18.03
C TYR A 80 5.14 -12.77 18.05
N LYS A 81 5.64 -11.60 18.47
CA LYS A 81 7.07 -11.30 18.55
C LYS A 81 7.80 -12.24 19.50
N GLN A 82 7.19 -12.61 20.64
CA GLN A 82 7.81 -13.44 21.67
C GLN A 82 7.74 -14.94 21.34
N LEU A 83 6.64 -15.42 20.74
CA LEU A 83 6.43 -16.85 20.52
C LEU A 83 6.93 -17.33 19.15
N THR A 84 7.08 -16.42 18.18
CA THR A 84 7.46 -16.80 16.82
C THR A 84 8.98 -16.70 16.64
N PRO A 85 9.66 -17.77 16.19
CA PRO A 85 11.09 -17.71 15.86
C PRO A 85 11.41 -16.68 14.78
N ASP A 86 12.60 -16.07 14.82
CA ASP A 86 12.99 -15.01 13.89
C ASP A 86 12.93 -15.44 12.43
N ILE A 87 13.34 -16.68 12.13
CA ILE A 87 13.28 -17.22 10.77
C ILE A 87 11.83 -17.26 10.22
N VAL A 88 10.84 -17.55 11.08
CA VAL A 88 9.43 -17.57 10.68
C VAL A 88 8.92 -16.14 10.47
N LYS A 89 9.29 -15.20 11.35
CA LYS A 89 8.93 -13.77 11.19
C LYS A 89 9.52 -13.20 9.91
N THR A 90 10.78 -13.53 9.60
CA THR A 90 11.41 -13.14 8.34
C THR A 90 10.67 -13.72 7.15
N GLY A 91 10.31 -15.00 7.17
CA GLY A 91 9.55 -15.64 6.09
C GLY A 91 8.17 -15.01 5.89
N VAL A 92 7.45 -14.69 6.98
CA VAL A 92 6.15 -13.99 6.93
C VAL A 92 6.30 -12.61 6.31
N ASN A 93 7.31 -11.84 6.74
CA ASN A 93 7.60 -10.53 6.17
C ASN A 93 7.93 -10.61 4.68
N ASN A 94 8.79 -11.53 4.28
CA ASN A 94 9.16 -11.74 2.88
C ASN A 94 7.95 -12.10 2.02
N PHE A 95 7.09 -12.98 2.52
CA PHE A 95 5.85 -13.36 1.85
C PHE A 95 4.95 -12.14 1.57
N PHE A 96 4.70 -11.30 2.58
CA PHE A 96 3.89 -10.10 2.39
C PHE A 96 4.58 -9.05 1.50
N ASN A 97 5.89 -8.92 1.59
CA ASN A 97 6.68 -8.06 0.70
C ASN A 97 6.60 -8.53 -0.76
N ASN A 98 6.64 -9.85 -0.99
CA ASN A 98 6.49 -10.42 -2.33
C ASN A 98 5.08 -10.18 -2.91
N LEU A 99 4.03 -10.28 -2.11
CA LEU A 99 2.68 -9.89 -2.54
C LEU A 99 2.59 -8.39 -2.84
N ASP A 100 3.27 -7.56 -2.05
CA ASP A 100 3.33 -6.11 -2.24
C ASP A 100 4.05 -5.72 -3.55
N ASP A 101 5.02 -6.52 -4.02
CA ASP A 101 5.74 -6.29 -5.28
C ASP A 101 4.80 -6.23 -6.49
N VAL A 102 3.62 -6.86 -6.45
CA VAL A 102 2.57 -6.73 -7.48
C VAL A 102 2.11 -5.28 -7.60
N ARG A 103 1.76 -4.67 -6.47
CA ARG A 103 1.32 -3.27 -6.39
C ARG A 103 2.43 -2.30 -6.75
N VAL A 104 3.65 -2.58 -6.26
CA VAL A 104 4.85 -1.78 -6.56
C VAL A 104 5.11 -1.75 -8.06
N THR A 105 5.22 -2.92 -8.71
CA THR A 105 5.42 -3.05 -10.15
C THR A 105 4.36 -2.28 -10.95
N PHE A 106 3.09 -2.38 -10.54
CA PHE A 106 1.99 -1.70 -11.19
C PHE A 106 2.13 -0.17 -11.09
N ASN A 107 2.49 0.34 -9.92
CA ASN A 107 2.68 1.77 -9.72
C ASN A 107 3.90 2.31 -10.48
N ASP A 108 5.00 1.54 -10.59
CA ASP A 108 6.14 1.92 -11.41
C ASP A 108 5.80 1.97 -12.90
N LEU A 109 5.00 1.03 -13.39
CA LEU A 109 4.46 1.09 -14.76
C LEU A 109 3.63 2.35 -15.00
N LEU A 110 2.76 2.71 -14.05
CA LEU A 110 1.95 3.92 -14.12
C LEU A 110 2.80 5.20 -14.11
N GLN A 111 3.98 5.17 -13.50
CA GLN A 111 4.94 6.29 -13.47
C GLN A 111 5.90 6.26 -14.67
N PHE A 112 5.75 5.33 -15.61
CA PHE A 112 6.67 5.09 -16.74
C PHE A 112 8.11 4.79 -16.32
N LYS A 113 8.34 4.31 -15.12
CA LYS A 113 9.63 3.84 -14.60
C LYS A 113 9.87 2.39 -15.04
N LEU A 114 10.02 2.17 -16.34
CA LEU A 114 10.02 0.82 -16.93
C LEU A 114 11.16 -0.06 -16.43
N GLU A 115 12.34 0.51 -16.19
CA GLU A 115 13.50 -0.21 -15.66
C GLU A 115 13.21 -0.72 -14.24
N GLN A 116 12.68 0.15 -13.38
CA GLN A 116 12.31 -0.21 -12.01
C GLN A 116 11.17 -1.23 -12.00
N ALA A 117 10.14 -1.01 -12.81
CA ALA A 117 9.03 -1.97 -12.96
C ALA A 117 9.51 -3.36 -13.40
N ALA A 118 10.49 -3.43 -14.32
CA ALA A 118 11.09 -4.69 -14.73
C ALA A 118 11.91 -5.34 -13.60
N ALA A 119 12.64 -4.57 -12.80
CA ALA A 119 13.37 -5.06 -11.64
C ALA A 119 12.42 -5.62 -10.59
N ASP A 120 11.35 -4.89 -10.23
CA ASP A 120 10.37 -5.31 -9.23
C ASP A 120 9.56 -6.53 -9.69
N PHE A 121 9.19 -6.60 -10.97
CA PHE A 121 8.56 -7.79 -11.54
C PHE A 121 9.50 -9.01 -11.52
N THR A 122 10.79 -8.80 -11.83
CA THR A 122 11.80 -9.87 -11.78
C THR A 122 11.98 -10.35 -10.35
N ARG A 123 12.02 -9.44 -9.38
CA ARG A 123 12.06 -9.75 -7.95
C ARG A 123 10.86 -10.60 -7.55
N LEU A 124 9.64 -10.18 -7.90
CA LEU A 124 8.41 -10.94 -7.69
C LEU A 124 8.50 -12.35 -8.27
N ALA A 125 8.94 -12.49 -9.53
CA ALA A 125 9.04 -13.78 -10.20
C ALA A 125 10.07 -14.71 -9.55
N ILE A 126 11.26 -14.21 -9.20
CA ILE A 126 12.33 -14.98 -8.53
C ILE A 126 11.85 -15.44 -7.15
N ASN A 127 11.34 -14.54 -6.33
CA ASN A 127 10.91 -14.86 -4.97
C ASN A 127 9.68 -15.78 -4.96
N SER A 128 8.76 -15.64 -5.91
CA SER A 128 7.61 -16.54 -6.03
C SER A 128 7.99 -17.95 -6.48
N THR A 129 9.04 -18.11 -7.30
CA THR A 129 9.47 -19.42 -7.84
C THR A 129 10.57 -20.05 -7.00
N LEU A 130 11.73 -19.39 -6.90
CA LEU A 130 12.90 -19.90 -6.16
C LEU A 130 12.76 -19.67 -4.66
N GLY A 131 12.03 -18.62 -4.24
CA GLY A 131 11.79 -18.25 -2.85
C GLY A 131 10.58 -18.93 -2.19
N ILE A 132 10.05 -20.02 -2.76
CA ILE A 132 8.94 -20.81 -2.21
C ILE A 132 7.71 -19.91 -1.95
N GLY A 133 7.17 -19.29 -3.01
CA GLY A 133 6.03 -18.40 -2.89
C GLY A 133 6.34 -17.08 -2.15
N GLY A 134 7.60 -16.64 -2.14
CA GLY A 134 8.02 -15.41 -1.50
C GLY A 134 8.39 -15.52 -0.01
N ILE A 135 8.42 -16.72 0.57
CA ILE A 135 8.85 -16.91 1.96
C ILE A 135 10.35 -16.65 2.12
N ILE A 136 11.15 -16.97 1.11
CA ILE A 136 12.59 -16.72 1.08
C ILE A 136 12.85 -15.61 0.06
N ASP A 137 13.51 -14.54 0.50
CA ASP A 137 13.99 -13.52 -0.41
C ASP A 137 15.29 -14.00 -1.05
N VAL A 138 15.22 -14.39 -2.32
CA VAL A 138 16.35 -14.83 -3.15
C VAL A 138 16.81 -13.70 -4.07
N ALA A 139 15.91 -12.79 -4.41
CA ALA A 139 16.16 -11.73 -5.39
C ALA A 139 17.20 -10.72 -4.90
N GLU A 140 17.10 -10.28 -3.64
CA GLU A 140 18.05 -9.30 -3.07
C GLU A 140 19.46 -9.90 -2.94
N PRO A 141 19.71 -11.00 -2.19
CA PRO A 141 21.07 -11.49 -1.94
C PRO A 141 21.74 -12.14 -3.16
N ALA A 142 21.00 -12.71 -4.11
CA ALA A 142 21.58 -13.42 -5.25
C ALA A 142 21.66 -12.57 -6.53
N PHE A 143 20.80 -11.57 -6.69
CA PHE A 143 20.67 -10.79 -7.92
C PHE A 143 20.78 -9.28 -7.69
N ASN A 144 20.99 -8.84 -6.44
CA ASN A 144 21.08 -7.43 -6.05
C ASN A 144 19.85 -6.62 -6.50
N LEU A 145 18.66 -7.25 -6.36
CA LEU A 145 17.37 -6.61 -6.62
C LEU A 145 16.74 -6.19 -5.29
N ASP A 146 17.02 -4.98 -4.86
CA ASP A 146 16.52 -4.43 -3.59
C ASP A 146 15.00 -4.25 -3.60
N LYS A 147 14.38 -4.32 -2.41
CA LYS A 147 12.95 -4.04 -2.24
C LYS A 147 12.67 -2.57 -2.47
N ASN A 148 11.84 -2.29 -3.47
CA ASN A 148 11.30 -0.96 -3.72
C ASN A 148 9.93 -0.77 -3.03
N HIS A 149 9.55 0.50 -2.82
CA HIS A 149 8.29 0.88 -2.19
C HIS A 149 7.57 1.91 -3.03
N GLN A 150 6.52 1.49 -3.71
CA GLN A 150 5.64 2.36 -4.48
C GLN A 150 4.18 2.14 -4.09
N ASP A 151 3.40 3.19 -4.23
CA ASP A 151 1.96 3.19 -4.02
C ASP A 151 1.30 4.24 -4.92
N PHE A 152 -0.02 4.19 -5.05
CA PHE A 152 -0.74 5.10 -5.93
C PHE A 152 -0.74 6.55 -5.44
N GLY A 153 -0.59 6.80 -4.14
CA GLY A 153 -0.39 8.14 -3.60
C GLY A 153 0.92 8.77 -4.10
N LYS A 154 2.02 7.97 -4.20
CA LYS A 154 3.28 8.40 -4.83
C LYS A 154 3.13 8.57 -6.34
N THR A 155 2.35 7.72 -6.99
CA THR A 155 2.03 7.87 -8.41
C THR A 155 1.29 9.18 -8.68
N LEU A 156 0.31 9.53 -7.85
CA LEU A 156 -0.37 10.83 -7.93
C LEU A 156 0.58 12.01 -7.68
N ALA A 157 1.48 11.89 -6.69
CA ALA A 157 2.51 12.89 -6.42
C ALA A 157 3.46 13.09 -7.61
N HIS A 158 3.87 12.00 -8.27
CA HIS A 158 4.69 12.03 -9.48
C HIS A 158 4.05 12.88 -10.59
N TYR A 159 2.72 12.86 -10.69
CA TYR A 159 1.95 13.69 -11.62
C TYR A 159 1.57 15.08 -11.06
N GLY A 160 2.17 15.50 -9.94
CA GLY A 160 1.98 16.84 -9.38
C GLY A 160 0.72 17.01 -8.53
N VAL A 161 0.04 15.93 -8.15
CA VAL A 161 -1.10 16.02 -7.23
C VAL A 161 -0.59 16.28 -5.82
N GLY A 162 -0.99 17.41 -5.24
CA GLY A 162 -0.65 17.78 -3.86
C GLY A 162 -1.20 16.79 -2.83
N SER A 163 -0.61 16.76 -1.64
CA SER A 163 -1.01 15.84 -0.55
C SER A 163 -2.44 16.09 -0.05
N GLY A 164 -2.91 17.33 -0.12
CA GLY A 164 -4.13 17.76 0.54
C GLY A 164 -4.00 17.73 2.08
N PRO A 165 -5.09 17.96 2.81
CA PRO A 165 -5.11 17.90 4.26
C PRO A 165 -4.66 16.55 4.83
N TYR A 166 -4.02 16.60 6.00
CA TYR A 166 -3.75 15.41 6.80
C TYR A 166 -5.05 14.82 7.35
N ILE A 167 -5.17 13.51 7.30
CA ILE A 167 -6.32 12.77 7.85
C ILE A 167 -5.85 11.51 8.57
N VAL A 168 -6.59 11.12 9.60
CA VAL A 168 -6.38 9.83 10.27
C VAL A 168 -7.52 8.89 9.88
N LEU A 169 -7.17 7.78 9.24
CA LEU A 169 -8.13 6.77 8.82
C LEU A 169 -8.42 5.80 9.97
N PRO A 170 -9.69 5.43 10.21
CA PRO A 170 -10.03 4.42 11.19
C PRO A 170 -9.31 3.10 10.88
N LEU A 171 -8.62 2.53 11.87
CA LEU A 171 -7.82 1.31 11.83
C LEU A 171 -6.58 1.36 10.90
N LEU A 172 -6.56 2.21 9.90
CA LEU A 172 -5.46 2.31 8.93
C LEU A 172 -4.39 3.33 9.33
N GLY A 173 -4.72 4.27 10.24
CA GLY A 173 -3.76 5.21 10.80
C GLY A 173 -3.58 6.50 9.98
N PRO A 174 -2.39 7.14 10.07
CA PRO A 174 -2.09 8.41 9.45
C PRO A 174 -2.11 8.32 7.92
N SER A 175 -2.62 9.37 7.28
CA SER A 175 -2.73 9.50 5.83
C SER A 175 -2.84 10.98 5.44
N THR A 176 -2.85 11.25 4.13
CA THR A 176 -3.34 12.49 3.54
C THR A 176 -4.55 12.18 2.66
N VAL A 177 -5.27 13.21 2.22
CA VAL A 177 -6.41 13.00 1.30
C VAL A 177 -5.95 12.30 0.01
N ARG A 178 -4.82 12.72 -0.59
CA ARG A 178 -4.22 12.06 -1.75
C ARG A 178 -3.89 10.59 -1.48
N ASP A 179 -3.21 10.33 -0.36
CA ASP A 179 -2.71 9.00 -0.05
C ASP A 179 -3.85 8.05 0.34
N ALA A 180 -4.91 8.55 0.98
CA ALA A 180 -6.12 7.78 1.26
C ALA A 180 -6.87 7.38 -0.02
N PHE A 181 -6.93 8.28 -1.01
CA PHE A 181 -7.44 7.94 -2.34
C PHE A 181 -6.55 6.89 -3.00
N GLY A 182 -5.22 7.08 -2.90
CA GLY A 182 -4.23 6.12 -3.40
C GLY A 182 -4.40 4.74 -2.81
N LEU A 183 -4.61 4.66 -1.50
CA LEU A 183 -4.85 3.39 -0.79
C LEU A 183 -6.09 2.66 -1.32
N GLY A 184 -7.17 3.41 -1.62
CA GLY A 184 -8.37 2.85 -2.25
C GLY A 184 -8.07 2.23 -3.61
N PHE A 185 -7.26 2.90 -4.45
CA PHE A 185 -6.85 2.39 -5.74
C PHE A 185 -5.90 1.18 -5.62
N ASP A 186 -4.91 1.27 -4.75
CA ASP A 186 -3.97 0.17 -4.48
C ASP A 186 -4.68 -1.11 -4.05
N SER A 187 -5.80 -1.00 -3.32
CA SER A 187 -6.61 -2.16 -2.91
C SER A 187 -7.22 -2.95 -4.07
N LEU A 188 -7.32 -2.37 -5.27
CA LEU A 188 -7.79 -3.05 -6.48
C LEU A 188 -6.68 -3.90 -7.13
N VAL A 189 -5.43 -3.59 -6.84
CA VAL A 189 -4.25 -4.25 -7.41
C VAL A 189 -3.59 -5.20 -6.39
N ASP A 190 -3.83 -5.00 -5.09
CA ASP A 190 -3.32 -5.88 -4.03
C ASP A 190 -3.93 -7.28 -4.17
N PRO A 191 -3.11 -8.34 -4.25
CA PRO A 191 -3.61 -9.72 -4.39
C PRO A 191 -4.46 -10.21 -3.20
N ILE A 192 -4.28 -9.68 -1.99
CA ILE A 192 -4.98 -10.17 -0.81
C ILE A 192 -6.50 -9.94 -0.89
N PRO A 193 -7.02 -8.74 -1.26
CA PRO A 193 -8.45 -8.53 -1.44
C PRO A 193 -9.08 -9.43 -2.53
N ALA A 194 -8.30 -9.88 -3.51
CA ALA A 194 -8.75 -10.76 -4.59
C ALA A 194 -8.96 -12.22 -4.15
N VAL A 195 -8.60 -12.59 -2.92
CA VAL A 195 -8.85 -13.94 -2.39
C VAL A 195 -10.35 -14.11 -2.12
N ASP A 196 -11.00 -15.03 -2.85
CA ASP A 196 -12.44 -15.26 -2.75
C ASP A 196 -12.88 -15.80 -1.39
N HIS A 197 -12.06 -16.66 -0.79
CA HIS A 197 -12.37 -17.29 0.50
C HIS A 197 -12.21 -16.28 1.63
N VAL A 198 -13.32 -15.83 2.20
CA VAL A 198 -13.39 -14.73 3.19
C VAL A 198 -12.51 -14.98 4.40
N GLU A 199 -12.51 -16.20 4.95
CA GLU A 199 -11.71 -16.55 6.14
C GLU A 199 -10.21 -16.48 5.85
N SER A 200 -9.76 -16.97 4.69
CA SER A 200 -8.37 -16.91 4.26
C SER A 200 -7.93 -15.46 4.03
N ARG A 201 -8.74 -14.68 3.34
CA ARG A 201 -8.47 -13.25 3.11
C ARG A 201 -8.33 -12.48 4.42
N ASN A 202 -9.29 -12.66 5.33
CA ASN A 202 -9.27 -11.97 6.61
C ASN A 202 -8.08 -12.42 7.49
N SER A 203 -7.71 -13.70 7.43
CA SER A 203 -6.53 -14.23 8.13
C SER A 203 -5.23 -13.64 7.59
N LEU A 204 -5.11 -13.49 6.25
CA LEU A 204 -3.95 -12.83 5.62
C LEU A 204 -3.86 -11.37 6.04
N LEU A 205 -4.97 -10.63 5.99
CA LEU A 205 -5.00 -9.22 6.42
C LEU A 205 -4.64 -9.06 7.90
N ALA A 206 -5.20 -9.91 8.77
CA ALA A 206 -4.87 -9.91 10.19
C ALA A 206 -3.40 -10.25 10.43
N GLY A 207 -2.88 -11.29 9.77
CA GLY A 207 -1.47 -11.70 9.85
C GLY A 207 -0.52 -10.58 9.39
N LYS A 208 -0.81 -9.95 8.24
CA LYS A 208 -0.05 -8.78 7.73
C LYS A 208 -0.02 -7.63 8.74
N THR A 209 -1.18 -7.34 9.35
CA THR A 209 -1.30 -6.25 10.32
C THR A 209 -0.53 -6.55 11.61
N VAL A 210 -0.65 -7.77 12.14
CA VAL A 210 0.06 -8.19 13.37
C VAL A 210 1.57 -8.22 13.14
N ASP A 211 2.04 -8.79 12.02
CA ASP A 211 3.47 -8.81 11.67
C ASP A 211 4.04 -7.40 11.54
N PHE A 212 3.35 -6.53 10.80
CA PHE A 212 3.74 -5.12 10.68
C PHE A 212 3.83 -4.44 12.05
N ARG A 213 2.79 -4.60 12.91
CA ARG A 213 2.79 -3.99 14.24
C ARG A 213 3.90 -4.53 15.14
N ALA A 214 4.21 -5.82 15.03
CA ALA A 214 5.30 -6.45 15.80
C ALA A 214 6.68 -5.87 15.44
N ARG A 215 6.90 -5.52 14.17
CA ARG A 215 8.16 -4.91 13.71
C ARG A 215 8.34 -3.48 14.23
N ILE A 216 7.26 -2.73 14.38
CA ILE A 216 7.32 -1.33 14.81
C ILE A 216 7.14 -1.13 16.33
N LEU A 217 7.00 -2.19 17.14
CA LEU A 217 6.81 -2.09 18.59
C LEU A 217 7.89 -1.24 19.31
N HIS A 218 9.12 -1.27 18.80
CA HIS A 218 10.24 -0.51 19.39
C HIS A 218 10.12 1.00 19.20
N PHE A 219 9.30 1.46 18.26
CA PHE A 219 9.05 2.89 18.08
C PHE A 219 8.11 3.47 19.14
N ASP A 220 7.36 2.63 19.86
CA ASP A 220 6.46 3.09 20.93
C ASP A 220 7.23 3.86 22.02
N ASP A 221 8.47 3.47 22.29
CA ASP A 221 9.33 4.09 23.33
C ASP A 221 9.95 5.43 22.87
N LEU A 222 9.86 5.74 21.58
CA LEU A 222 10.38 7.00 21.01
C LEU A 222 9.34 8.13 21.01
N ILE A 223 8.08 7.82 21.34
CA ILE A 223 7.01 8.81 21.34
C ILE A 223 7.17 9.72 22.55
N ILE A 224 7.46 11.01 22.32
CA ILE A 224 7.66 12.02 23.35
C ILE A 224 6.60 13.13 23.17
N GLY A 225 5.97 13.50 24.28
CA GLY A 225 4.99 14.59 24.31
C GLY A 225 3.63 14.20 23.76
N ASP A 226 3.05 15.02 22.89
CA ASP A 226 1.74 14.78 22.27
C ASP A 226 1.87 13.70 21.19
N ASP A 227 1.33 12.52 21.45
CA ASP A 227 1.37 11.33 20.58
C ASP A 227 0.79 11.62 19.18
N TYR A 228 -0.30 12.38 19.11
CA TYR A 228 -0.91 12.75 17.84
C TYR A 228 0.01 13.61 16.98
N LEU A 229 0.59 14.68 17.57
CA LEU A 229 1.50 15.59 16.85
C LEU A 229 2.79 14.87 16.44
N PHE A 230 3.31 14.01 17.31
CA PHE A 230 4.51 13.22 17.01
C PHE A 230 4.29 12.29 15.81
N ILE A 231 3.21 11.50 15.82
CA ILE A 231 2.91 10.56 14.71
C ILE A 231 2.59 11.31 13.42
N ARG A 232 1.85 12.44 13.50
CA ARG A 232 1.58 13.29 12.35
C ARG A 232 2.87 13.81 11.74
N GLY A 233 3.77 14.35 12.56
CA GLY A 233 5.06 14.90 12.10
C GLY A 233 5.92 13.84 11.40
N ILE A 234 6.09 12.67 12.02
CA ILE A 234 6.84 11.56 11.42
C ILE A 234 6.21 11.11 10.11
N TYR A 235 4.88 10.97 10.04
CA TYR A 235 4.21 10.54 8.82
C TYR A 235 4.46 11.52 7.68
N LEU A 236 4.25 12.81 7.89
CA LEU A 236 4.39 13.82 6.85
C LEU A 236 5.84 13.93 6.36
N GLN A 237 6.82 13.95 7.27
CA GLN A 237 8.25 14.00 6.93
C GLN A 237 8.70 12.73 6.17
N HIS A 238 8.28 11.56 6.65
CA HIS A 238 8.62 10.31 5.97
C HIS A 238 7.99 10.23 4.59
N ARG A 239 6.75 10.72 4.45
CA ARG A 239 6.05 10.72 3.18
C ARG A 239 6.70 11.64 2.16
N GLU A 240 7.12 12.83 2.60
CA GLU A 240 7.87 13.76 1.79
C GLU A 240 9.21 13.16 1.34
N TYR A 241 9.97 12.59 2.26
CA TYR A 241 11.19 11.87 1.95
C TYR A 241 10.99 10.79 0.88
N GLN A 242 9.92 9.99 0.98
CA GLN A 242 9.60 8.96 -0.01
C GLN A 242 9.25 9.53 -1.40
N ILE A 243 8.58 10.68 -1.46
CA ILE A 243 8.16 11.34 -2.71
C ILE A 243 9.36 11.99 -3.39
N ASN A 244 10.25 12.60 -2.61
CA ASN A 244 11.44 13.32 -3.11
C ASN A 244 12.62 12.38 -3.40
N GLY A 245 12.41 11.07 -3.50
CA GLY A 245 13.46 10.10 -3.85
C GLY A 245 14.56 9.94 -2.80
N GLY A 246 14.24 10.20 -1.53
CA GLY A 246 15.20 10.07 -0.43
C GLY A 246 15.92 11.38 -0.07
N TYR A 247 15.53 12.49 -0.64
CA TYR A 247 16.06 13.82 -0.28
C TYR A 247 15.08 14.55 0.63
N VAL A 248 15.59 15.13 1.73
CA VAL A 248 14.86 16.09 2.57
C VAL A 248 15.43 17.46 2.22
N GLU A 249 14.63 18.37 1.71
CA GLU A 249 14.99 19.76 1.62
C GLU A 249 15.06 20.33 3.04
N VAL A 250 16.28 20.47 3.56
CA VAL A 250 16.49 21.19 4.83
C VAL A 250 16.45 22.68 4.47
N ALA A 251 15.33 23.32 4.74
CA ALA A 251 15.27 24.78 4.71
C ALA A 251 16.18 25.31 5.83
N PHE A 252 17.39 25.71 5.49
CA PHE A 252 18.20 26.54 6.38
C PHE A 252 17.54 27.92 6.38
N GLU A 253 16.82 28.27 7.43
CA GLU A 253 16.53 29.66 7.71
C GLU A 253 17.89 30.36 7.92
N GLU A 254 18.27 31.22 7.00
CA GLU A 254 19.40 32.14 7.21
C GLU A 254 19.00 33.08 8.35
N PHE A 255 19.65 32.92 9.50
CA PHE A 255 19.56 33.83 10.64
C PHE A 255 20.40 35.10 10.38
#